data_cff43226b08f545dcf90ed32d7ed7802
#
_entry.id   cff43226b08f545dcf90ed32d7ed7802
#
_cell.length_a   1.000
_cell.length_b   1.000
_cell.length_c   1.000
_cell.angle_alpha   90.00
_cell.angle_beta   90.00
_cell.angle_gamma   90.00
#
_symmetry.space_group_name_H-M   'P 1'
#
loop_
_entity.id
_entity.type
_entity.pdbx_description
1 polymer ?
#
loop_
_entity_poly.entity_id
_entity_poly.type
_entity_poly.pdbx_seq_one_letter_code
_entity_poly.pdbx_strand_id
1 'polypeptide(L)'
;MPKPAYNVRNTYYVMRHGQSTANVQGIVLSWPEHGVRPGYGLTAHGRQQVEQAAQVSGLPASTLVYSSDFARAYQTAMITQHTIGAEAVTVASELRERYFGELEFAEAKTAYQDVWRADTSGQAYGHGVEPLSQVAARVMRLVQSIEQHYTGRTVLLVSHGDTLLALQVAWQGHDPARDYYTAVPLANAQIIKLPSVCQAPLP
;
A
#
# COMPACT_ATOMS: atom_id res chain seq x y z
N MET A 1 -14.15 5.13 -23.97
CA MET A 1 -13.27 6.32 -24.12
C MET A 1 -12.15 6.19 -23.12
N PRO A 2 -10.87 6.44 -23.47
CA PRO A 2 -9.81 6.47 -22.49
C PRO A 2 -10.16 7.52 -21.41
N LYS A 3 -9.95 7.19 -20.14
CA LYS A 3 -10.10 8.14 -19.04
C LYS A 3 -9.09 9.28 -19.24
N PRO A 4 -9.42 10.53 -18.87
CA PRO A 4 -8.48 11.64 -19.01
C PRO A 4 -7.24 11.36 -18.15
N ALA A 5 -6.08 11.60 -18.74
CA ALA A 5 -4.82 11.52 -18.00
C ALA A 5 -4.63 12.79 -17.18
N TYR A 6 -4.27 12.65 -15.92
CA TYR A 6 -3.95 13.74 -15.01
C TYR A 6 -2.46 13.78 -14.73
N ASN A 7 -1.83 14.92 -14.98
CA ASN A 7 -0.48 15.15 -14.51
C ASN A 7 -0.53 15.42 -13.01
N VAL A 8 -0.01 14.49 -12.22
CA VAL A 8 0.23 14.73 -10.79
C VAL A 8 1.37 15.73 -10.64
N ARG A 9 1.24 16.65 -9.68
CA ARG A 9 2.22 17.72 -9.45
C ARG A 9 3.41 17.26 -8.62
N ASN A 10 3.26 16.09 -7.98
CA ASN A 10 4.27 15.47 -7.13
C ASN A 10 4.78 14.16 -7.75
N THR A 11 5.93 13.70 -7.30
CA THR A 11 6.50 12.40 -7.69
C THR A 11 6.19 11.37 -6.63
N TYR A 12 5.48 10.31 -7.01
CA TYR A 12 5.04 9.28 -6.07
C TYR A 12 5.89 8.02 -6.16
N TYR A 13 6.25 7.53 -4.99
CA TYR A 13 6.81 6.21 -4.76
C TYR A 13 5.89 5.43 -3.83
N VAL A 14 5.82 4.14 -4.04
CA VAL A 14 5.10 3.21 -3.15
C VAL A 14 6.05 2.17 -2.61
N MET A 15 5.86 1.78 -1.36
CA MET A 15 6.67 0.77 -0.68
C MET A 15 5.77 -0.20 0.07
N ARG A 16 5.94 -1.50 -0.19
CA ARG A 16 5.33 -2.52 0.66
C ARG A 16 6.13 -2.68 1.93
N HIS A 17 5.45 -2.90 3.07
CA HIS A 17 6.12 -3.18 4.34
C HIS A 17 7.11 -4.35 4.23
N GLY A 18 8.17 -4.35 5.05
CA GLY A 18 9.10 -5.46 5.19
C GLY A 18 8.43 -6.71 5.76
N GLN A 19 9.13 -7.84 5.76
CA GLN A 19 8.60 -9.07 6.35
C GLN A 19 8.12 -8.84 7.78
N SER A 20 6.88 -9.25 8.07
CA SER A 20 6.24 -9.12 9.39
C SER A 20 6.04 -10.46 10.07
N THR A 21 5.73 -10.44 11.36
CA THR A 21 5.36 -11.63 12.13
C THR A 21 4.17 -12.35 11.49
N ALA A 22 3.15 -11.62 11.01
CA ALA A 22 2.00 -12.23 10.33
C ALA A 22 2.41 -12.95 9.03
N ASN A 23 3.39 -12.41 8.28
CA ASN A 23 3.92 -13.10 7.10
C ASN A 23 4.57 -14.44 7.46
N VAL A 24 5.36 -14.48 8.54
CA VAL A 24 6.01 -15.72 9.00
C VAL A 24 5.00 -16.73 9.52
N GLN A 25 3.97 -16.26 10.21
CA GLN A 25 2.87 -17.10 10.70
C GLN A 25 1.95 -17.58 9.57
N GLY A 26 2.01 -16.98 8.39
CA GLY A 26 1.15 -17.34 7.26
C GLY A 26 -0.32 -17.03 7.50
N ILE A 27 -0.62 -15.93 8.20
CA ILE A 27 -1.98 -15.53 8.56
C ILE A 27 -2.40 -14.23 7.88
N VAL A 28 -3.71 -14.10 7.61
CA VAL A 28 -4.34 -12.83 7.26
C VAL A 28 -4.36 -11.92 8.49
N LEU A 29 -3.94 -10.66 8.32
CA LEU A 29 -3.97 -9.65 9.37
C LEU A 29 -4.40 -8.32 8.77
N SER A 30 -5.68 -7.99 8.95
CA SER A 30 -6.32 -6.85 8.30
C SER A 30 -7.19 -6.00 9.22
N TRP A 31 -7.57 -6.51 10.39
CA TRP A 31 -8.37 -5.75 11.33
C TRP A 31 -7.53 -4.66 12.00
N PRO A 32 -8.06 -3.42 12.11
CA PRO A 32 -7.33 -2.31 12.72
C PRO A 32 -6.85 -2.61 14.15
N GLU A 33 -7.69 -3.25 14.96
CA GLU A 33 -7.38 -3.59 16.35
C GLU A 33 -6.19 -4.55 16.48
N HIS A 34 -5.95 -5.36 15.47
CA HIS A 34 -4.85 -6.31 15.42
C HIS A 34 -3.64 -5.72 14.70
N GLY A 35 -3.87 -5.05 13.57
CA GLY A 35 -2.82 -4.51 12.73
C GLY A 35 -1.90 -3.51 13.43
N VAL A 36 -2.44 -2.72 14.36
CA VAL A 36 -1.68 -1.72 15.14
C VAL A 36 -0.86 -2.34 16.28
N ARG A 37 -1.07 -3.61 16.63
CA ARG A 37 -0.37 -4.25 17.76
C ARG A 37 1.12 -4.44 17.44
N PRO A 38 2.03 -4.05 18.34
CA PRO A 38 3.48 -4.21 18.11
C PRO A 38 3.92 -5.64 17.83
N GLY A 39 3.22 -6.65 18.36
CA GLY A 39 3.51 -8.08 18.15
C GLY A 39 3.38 -8.51 16.68
N TYR A 40 2.69 -7.74 15.84
CA TYR A 40 2.56 -7.99 14.40
C TYR A 40 3.44 -7.05 13.55
N GLY A 41 4.46 -6.46 14.15
CA GLY A 41 5.45 -5.63 13.50
C GLY A 41 6.43 -6.42 12.61
N LEU A 42 7.50 -5.76 12.22
CA LEU A 42 8.56 -6.35 11.41
C LEU A 42 9.36 -7.40 12.18
N THR A 43 9.73 -8.48 11.48
CA THR A 43 10.77 -9.40 11.95
C THR A 43 12.16 -8.75 11.88
N ALA A 44 13.18 -9.37 12.48
CA ALA A 44 14.57 -8.92 12.32
C ALA A 44 14.97 -8.88 10.82
N HIS A 45 14.60 -9.91 10.06
CA HIS A 45 14.82 -9.97 8.62
C HIS A 45 14.08 -8.85 7.89
N GLY A 46 12.80 -8.59 8.25
CA GLY A 46 12.03 -7.49 7.67
C GLY A 46 12.67 -6.12 7.89
N ARG A 47 13.26 -5.87 9.07
CA ARG A 47 14.01 -4.63 9.35
C ARG A 47 15.21 -4.48 8.42
N GLN A 48 16.00 -5.53 8.26
CA GLN A 48 17.15 -5.54 7.35
C GLN A 48 16.74 -5.30 5.88
N GLN A 49 15.65 -5.94 5.43
CA GLN A 49 15.10 -5.69 4.09
C GLN A 49 14.78 -4.20 3.88
N VAL A 50 14.13 -3.57 4.87
CA VAL A 50 13.74 -2.16 4.80
C VAL A 50 14.96 -1.24 4.80
N GLU A 51 15.93 -1.47 5.67
CA GLU A 51 17.18 -0.70 5.74
C GLU A 51 17.92 -0.74 4.40
N GLN A 52 18.10 -1.93 3.83
CA GLN A 52 18.76 -2.11 2.54
C GLN A 52 18.01 -1.41 1.40
N ALA A 53 16.69 -1.58 1.35
CA ALA A 53 15.87 -0.94 0.32
C ALA A 53 15.91 0.59 0.42
N ALA A 54 15.86 1.13 1.63
CA ALA A 54 15.92 2.57 1.86
C ALA A 54 17.29 3.16 1.47
N GLN A 55 18.39 2.48 1.80
CA GLN A 55 19.77 2.90 1.46
C GLN A 55 19.99 3.06 -0.04
N VAL A 56 19.41 2.17 -0.85
CA VAL A 56 19.57 2.19 -2.32
C VAL A 56 18.45 2.90 -3.06
N SER A 57 17.45 3.44 -2.34
CA SER A 57 16.24 4.01 -2.94
C SER A 57 16.46 5.27 -3.76
N GLY A 58 17.49 6.04 -3.42
CA GLY A 58 17.75 7.37 -3.99
C GLY A 58 16.69 8.42 -3.60
N LEU A 59 15.84 8.13 -2.61
CA LEU A 59 14.84 9.08 -2.11
C LEU A 59 15.53 10.25 -1.37
N PRO A 60 15.21 11.52 -1.70
CA PRO A 60 15.82 12.66 -1.02
C PRO A 60 15.29 12.84 0.41
N ALA A 61 16.06 13.48 1.28
CA ALA A 61 15.65 13.82 2.64
C ALA A 61 14.38 14.72 2.70
N SER A 62 14.06 15.42 1.62
CA SER A 62 12.83 16.21 1.50
C SER A 62 11.57 15.39 1.19
N THR A 63 11.67 14.05 1.15
CA THR A 63 10.55 13.15 0.87
C THR A 63 9.48 13.27 1.95
N LEU A 64 8.23 13.43 1.52
CA LEU A 64 7.05 13.30 2.39
C LEU A 64 6.73 11.82 2.56
N VAL A 65 6.83 11.31 3.78
CA VAL A 65 6.58 9.89 4.08
C VAL A 65 5.22 9.72 4.72
N TYR A 66 4.32 9.01 4.02
CA TYR A 66 3.00 8.62 4.53
C TYR A 66 2.96 7.11 4.79
N SER A 67 2.32 6.69 5.87
CA SER A 67 2.25 5.27 6.23
C SER A 67 0.90 4.86 6.77
N SER A 68 0.51 3.62 6.48
CA SER A 68 -0.49 2.92 7.29
C SER A 68 -0.07 2.93 8.77
N ASP A 69 -1.04 2.95 9.66
CA ASP A 69 -0.85 2.84 11.11
C ASP A 69 -0.61 1.39 11.58
N PHE A 70 -0.72 0.40 10.70
CA PHE A 70 -0.40 -0.97 11.05
C PHE A 70 1.09 -1.11 11.37
N ALA A 71 1.39 -1.78 12.50
CA ALA A 71 2.74 -1.81 13.08
C ALA A 71 3.84 -2.16 12.06
N ARG A 72 3.61 -3.14 11.17
CA ARG A 72 4.55 -3.55 10.12
C ARG A 72 4.84 -2.44 9.10
N ALA A 73 3.83 -1.68 8.69
CA ALA A 73 3.99 -0.59 7.75
C ALA A 73 4.59 0.65 8.41
N TYR A 74 4.11 0.99 9.61
CA TYR A 74 4.63 2.12 10.37
C TYR A 74 6.11 1.94 10.73
N GLN A 75 6.52 0.74 11.18
CA GLN A 75 7.93 0.44 11.44
C GLN A 75 8.77 0.51 10.16
N THR A 76 8.23 0.05 9.02
CA THR A 76 8.87 0.21 7.71
C THR A 76 9.09 1.69 7.39
N ALA A 77 8.06 2.52 7.55
CA ALA A 77 8.15 3.95 7.28
C ALA A 77 9.15 4.66 8.20
N MET A 78 9.16 4.32 9.50
CA MET A 78 10.10 4.89 10.47
C MET A 78 11.56 4.57 10.13
N ILE A 79 11.85 3.31 9.77
CA ILE A 79 13.20 2.91 9.34
C ILE A 79 13.58 3.65 8.06
N THR A 80 12.68 3.69 7.07
CA THR A 80 12.95 4.38 5.81
C THR A 80 13.17 5.87 6.04
N GLN A 81 12.30 6.53 6.81
CA GLN A 81 12.40 7.95 7.18
C GLN A 81 13.76 8.26 7.81
N HIS A 82 14.18 7.45 8.78
CA HIS A 82 15.47 7.61 9.45
C HIS A 82 16.65 7.43 8.47
N THR A 83 16.59 6.39 7.63
CA THR A 83 17.67 6.05 6.69
C THR A 83 17.89 7.12 5.62
N ILE A 84 16.81 7.70 5.08
CA ILE A 84 16.89 8.75 4.05
C ILE A 84 17.02 10.16 4.65
N GLY A 85 16.89 10.31 5.98
CA GLY A 85 16.96 11.60 6.67
C GLY A 85 15.71 12.48 6.47
N ALA A 86 14.55 11.88 6.18
CA ALA A 86 13.31 12.66 6.03
C ALA A 86 12.82 13.20 7.38
N GLU A 87 12.00 14.27 7.35
CA GLU A 87 11.60 15.02 8.54
C GLU A 87 10.71 14.19 9.48
N ALA A 88 9.65 13.61 8.95
CA ALA A 88 8.63 12.89 9.74
C ALA A 88 7.89 11.83 8.93
N VAL A 89 7.16 10.96 9.63
CA VAL A 89 6.18 10.04 9.08
C VAL A 89 4.78 10.55 9.41
N THR A 90 3.95 10.74 8.38
CA THR A 90 2.53 11.06 8.52
C THR A 90 1.71 9.77 8.45
N VAL A 91 0.94 9.49 9.49
CA VAL A 91 0.05 8.32 9.52
C VAL A 91 -1.23 8.61 8.75
N ALA A 92 -1.60 7.67 7.87
CA ALA A 92 -2.80 7.74 7.04
C ALA A 92 -3.53 6.39 7.04
N SER A 93 -4.71 6.33 7.64
CA SER A 93 -5.53 5.11 7.70
C SER A 93 -5.98 4.62 6.32
N GLU A 94 -6.01 5.49 5.33
CA GLU A 94 -6.27 5.18 3.93
C GLU A 94 -5.24 4.20 3.33
N LEU A 95 -4.06 4.08 3.96
CA LEU A 95 -2.99 3.16 3.57
C LEU A 95 -3.05 1.81 4.29
N ARG A 96 -4.05 1.55 5.14
CA ARG A 96 -4.25 0.23 5.77
C ARG A 96 -4.38 -0.87 4.73
N GLU A 97 -4.09 -2.11 5.12
CA GLU A 97 -4.36 -3.25 4.26
C GLU A 97 -5.85 -3.35 3.92
N ARG A 98 -6.15 -4.01 2.80
CA ARG A 98 -7.51 -4.42 2.48
C ARG A 98 -8.11 -5.14 3.67
N TYR A 99 -9.31 -4.74 4.08
CA TYR A 99 -10.02 -5.43 5.15
C TYR A 99 -10.53 -6.78 4.64
N PHE A 100 -10.13 -7.87 5.29
CA PHE A 100 -10.49 -9.23 4.88
C PHE A 100 -11.64 -9.83 5.70
N GLY A 101 -12.36 -9.02 6.47
CA GLY A 101 -13.57 -9.42 7.18
C GLY A 101 -13.37 -10.65 8.07
N GLU A 102 -14.22 -11.63 7.89
CA GLU A 102 -14.23 -12.88 8.68
C GLU A 102 -13.00 -13.77 8.43
N LEU A 103 -12.17 -13.44 7.44
CA LEU A 103 -10.92 -14.17 7.17
C LEU A 103 -9.74 -13.75 8.06
N GLU A 104 -9.96 -12.84 9.03
CA GLU A 104 -8.92 -12.45 9.98
C GLU A 104 -8.34 -13.68 10.70
N PHE A 105 -7.02 -13.80 10.73
CA PHE A 105 -6.25 -14.94 11.23
C PHE A 105 -6.39 -16.25 10.44
N ALA A 106 -7.16 -16.28 9.35
CA ALA A 106 -7.18 -17.44 8.48
C ALA A 106 -5.79 -17.71 7.85
N GLU A 107 -5.59 -18.93 7.35
CA GLU A 107 -4.39 -19.29 6.60
C GLU A 107 -4.31 -18.42 5.33
N ALA A 108 -3.26 -17.60 5.25
CA ALA A 108 -3.16 -16.53 4.27
C ALA A 108 -3.15 -17.03 2.82
N LYS A 109 -2.44 -18.14 2.56
CA LYS A 109 -2.30 -18.66 1.18
C LYS A 109 -3.66 -19.02 0.59
N THR A 110 -4.47 -19.77 1.32
CA THR A 110 -5.81 -20.18 0.89
C THR A 110 -6.76 -18.98 0.83
N ALA A 111 -6.79 -18.17 1.88
CA ALA A 111 -7.68 -17.01 1.97
C ALA A 111 -7.45 -16.02 0.81
N TYR A 112 -6.20 -15.66 0.53
CA TYR A 112 -5.89 -14.76 -0.58
C TYR A 112 -6.24 -15.37 -1.93
N GLN A 113 -5.95 -16.65 -2.15
CA GLN A 113 -6.28 -17.31 -3.42
C GLN A 113 -7.79 -17.31 -3.69
N ASP A 114 -8.61 -17.57 -2.69
CA ASP A 114 -10.06 -17.59 -2.82
C ASP A 114 -10.64 -16.21 -3.07
N VAL A 115 -10.16 -15.19 -2.33
CA VAL A 115 -10.58 -13.80 -2.54
C VAL A 115 -10.16 -13.29 -3.92
N TRP A 116 -8.92 -13.53 -4.33
CA TRP A 116 -8.44 -13.08 -5.65
C TRP A 116 -9.12 -13.83 -6.81
N ARG A 117 -9.52 -15.08 -6.60
CA ARG A 117 -10.33 -15.81 -7.60
C ARG A 117 -11.70 -15.16 -7.77
N ALA A 118 -12.35 -14.75 -6.67
CA ALA A 118 -13.62 -14.02 -6.71
C ALA A 118 -13.44 -12.66 -7.42
N ASP A 119 -12.41 -11.88 -7.05
CA ASP A 119 -12.08 -10.61 -7.70
C ASP A 119 -11.90 -10.79 -9.23
N THR A 120 -11.16 -11.83 -9.66
CA THR A 120 -10.94 -12.12 -11.10
C THR A 120 -12.23 -12.46 -11.82
N SER A 121 -13.15 -13.12 -11.15
CA SER A 121 -14.47 -13.47 -11.74
C SER A 121 -15.46 -12.29 -11.73
N GLY A 122 -15.07 -11.15 -11.16
CA GLY A 122 -15.95 -9.98 -10.99
C GLY A 122 -17.03 -10.20 -9.94
N GLN A 123 -16.84 -11.16 -9.04
CA GLN A 123 -17.77 -11.45 -7.96
C GLN A 123 -17.26 -10.89 -6.64
N ALA A 124 -18.15 -10.39 -5.80
CA ALA A 124 -17.81 -10.06 -4.42
C ALA A 124 -17.59 -11.37 -3.64
N TYR A 125 -16.46 -11.48 -2.92
CA TYR A 125 -16.20 -12.66 -2.08
C TYR A 125 -17.23 -12.80 -0.93
N GLY A 126 -17.78 -11.69 -0.46
CA GLY A 126 -18.64 -11.67 0.72
C GLY A 126 -17.84 -11.65 2.03
N HIS A 127 -18.41 -12.21 3.12
CA HIS A 127 -17.74 -12.34 4.42
C HIS A 127 -17.09 -11.05 4.97
N GLY A 128 -17.64 -9.89 4.58
CA GLY A 128 -17.12 -8.60 5.02
C GLY A 128 -15.80 -8.15 4.36
N VAL A 129 -15.35 -8.84 3.31
CA VAL A 129 -14.13 -8.47 2.58
C VAL A 129 -14.33 -7.15 1.84
N GLU A 130 -13.44 -6.18 2.05
CA GLU A 130 -13.46 -4.86 1.40
C GLU A 130 -13.29 -5.01 -0.12
N PRO A 131 -14.20 -4.46 -0.95
CA PRO A 131 -14.02 -4.46 -2.40
C PRO A 131 -12.76 -3.67 -2.82
N LEU A 132 -12.02 -4.17 -3.81
CA LEU A 132 -10.80 -3.48 -4.32
C LEU A 132 -11.08 -2.06 -4.82
N SER A 133 -12.28 -1.79 -5.34
CA SER A 133 -12.71 -0.44 -5.72
C SER A 133 -12.79 0.52 -4.53
N GLN A 134 -13.19 0.05 -3.35
CA GLN A 134 -13.20 0.85 -2.12
C GLN A 134 -11.78 1.09 -1.60
N VAL A 135 -10.92 0.07 -1.67
CA VAL A 135 -9.48 0.21 -1.34
C VAL A 135 -8.86 1.29 -2.22
N ALA A 136 -9.02 1.19 -3.53
CA ALA A 136 -8.49 2.18 -4.47
C ALA A 136 -9.06 3.60 -4.19
N ALA A 137 -10.37 3.70 -3.97
CA ALA A 137 -11.01 4.99 -3.71
C ALA A 137 -10.45 5.67 -2.45
N ARG A 138 -10.21 4.94 -1.34
CA ARG A 138 -9.65 5.56 -0.12
C ARG A 138 -8.21 6.03 -0.33
N VAL A 139 -7.37 5.26 -1.03
CA VAL A 139 -5.98 5.65 -1.29
C VAL A 139 -5.91 6.84 -2.26
N MET A 140 -6.78 6.85 -3.28
CA MET A 140 -6.85 7.98 -4.23
C MET A 140 -7.33 9.27 -3.55
N ARG A 141 -8.20 9.22 -2.54
CA ARG A 141 -8.54 10.40 -1.71
C ARG A 141 -7.33 10.96 -0.97
N LEU A 142 -6.47 10.09 -0.42
CA LEU A 142 -5.21 10.53 0.19
C LEU A 142 -4.31 11.21 -0.84
N VAL A 143 -4.13 10.61 -2.02
CA VAL A 143 -3.35 11.21 -3.12
C VAL A 143 -3.90 12.58 -3.49
N GLN A 144 -5.23 12.71 -3.63
CA GLN A 144 -5.87 13.99 -3.90
C GLN A 144 -5.59 15.03 -2.82
N SER A 145 -5.70 14.65 -1.55
CA SER A 145 -5.39 15.55 -0.42
C SER A 145 -3.93 16.02 -0.49
N ILE A 146 -2.99 15.12 -0.80
CA ILE A 146 -1.57 15.48 -0.96
C ILE A 146 -1.39 16.46 -2.12
N GLU A 147 -2.03 16.20 -3.26
CA GLU A 147 -2.00 17.07 -4.44
C GLU A 147 -2.59 18.48 -4.19
N GLN A 148 -3.54 18.61 -3.27
CA GLN A 148 -4.08 19.92 -2.88
C GLN A 148 -3.11 20.75 -2.07
N HIS A 149 -2.27 20.11 -1.25
CA HIS A 149 -1.41 20.81 -0.30
C HIS A 149 0.05 20.95 -0.75
N TYR A 150 0.50 20.08 -1.68
CA TYR A 150 1.91 20.03 -2.08
C TYR A 150 2.09 20.07 -3.60
N THR A 151 3.21 20.60 -4.03
CA THR A 151 3.63 20.66 -5.45
C THR A 151 5.14 20.45 -5.54
N GLY A 152 5.58 19.65 -6.51
CA GLY A 152 7.00 19.41 -6.78
C GLY A 152 7.71 18.58 -5.71
N ARG A 153 6.96 17.88 -4.84
CA ARG A 153 7.53 17.06 -3.77
C ARG A 153 7.69 15.60 -4.21
N THR A 154 8.65 14.95 -3.59
CA THR A 154 8.73 13.48 -3.60
C THR A 154 7.85 12.96 -2.45
N VAL A 155 6.97 12.00 -2.75
CA VAL A 155 6.04 11.38 -1.80
C VAL A 155 6.29 9.89 -1.78
N LEU A 156 6.44 9.30 -0.60
CA LEU A 156 6.51 7.86 -0.38
C LEU A 156 5.27 7.39 0.39
N LEU A 157 4.53 6.46 -0.20
CA LEU A 157 3.37 5.80 0.43
C LEU A 157 3.78 4.40 0.90
N VAL A 158 3.85 4.17 2.21
CA VAL A 158 4.19 2.87 2.80
C VAL A 158 2.91 2.14 3.19
N SER A 159 2.68 0.97 2.58
CA SER A 159 1.42 0.26 2.70
C SER A 159 1.61 -1.26 2.53
N HIS A 160 0.60 -1.95 2.03
CA HIS A 160 0.43 -3.40 2.03
C HIS A 160 0.16 -3.95 0.63
N GLY A 161 0.09 -5.28 0.52
CA GLY A 161 0.00 -5.97 -0.76
C GLY A 161 -1.18 -5.54 -1.61
N ASP A 162 -2.41 -5.85 -1.17
CA ASP A 162 -3.61 -5.59 -1.97
C ASP A 162 -3.89 -4.09 -2.11
N THR A 163 -3.57 -3.29 -1.09
CA THR A 163 -3.75 -1.84 -1.13
C THR A 163 -2.89 -1.19 -2.20
N LEU A 164 -1.60 -1.57 -2.29
CA LEU A 164 -0.71 -1.03 -3.32
C LEU A 164 -1.04 -1.57 -4.71
N LEU A 165 -1.55 -2.78 -4.80
CA LEU A 165 -2.03 -3.34 -6.05
C LEU A 165 -3.25 -2.59 -6.57
N ALA A 166 -4.26 -2.35 -5.71
CA ALA A 166 -5.44 -1.57 -6.06
C ALA A 166 -5.09 -0.12 -6.47
N LEU A 167 -4.12 0.50 -5.77
CA LEU A 167 -3.61 1.82 -6.15
C LEU A 167 -2.97 1.81 -7.55
N GLN A 168 -2.10 0.85 -7.85
CA GLN A 168 -1.42 0.76 -9.16
C GLN A 168 -2.43 0.62 -10.31
N VAL A 169 -3.45 -0.23 -10.12
CA VAL A 169 -4.51 -0.43 -11.12
C VAL A 169 -5.30 0.86 -11.35
N ALA A 170 -5.76 1.51 -10.26
CA ALA A 170 -6.48 2.78 -10.34
C ALA A 170 -5.61 3.87 -10.96
N TRP A 171 -4.31 3.94 -10.61
CA TRP A 171 -3.36 4.91 -11.17
C TRP A 171 -3.26 4.83 -12.68
N GLN A 172 -3.35 3.63 -13.24
CA GLN A 172 -3.34 3.37 -14.69
C GLN A 172 -4.71 3.62 -15.35
N GLY A 173 -5.72 4.03 -14.59
CA GLY A 173 -7.08 4.25 -15.10
C GLY A 173 -7.88 2.97 -15.34
N HIS A 174 -7.38 1.85 -14.86
CA HIS A 174 -8.09 0.56 -14.90
C HIS A 174 -9.09 0.43 -13.75
N ASP A 175 -9.99 -0.53 -13.88
CA ASP A 175 -10.97 -0.85 -12.82
C ASP A 175 -10.36 -1.86 -11.84
N PRO A 176 -10.09 -1.47 -10.57
CA PRO A 176 -9.52 -2.40 -9.60
C PRO A 176 -10.35 -3.66 -9.35
N ALA A 177 -11.66 -3.59 -9.59
CA ALA A 177 -12.55 -4.74 -9.45
C ALA A 177 -12.42 -5.77 -10.58
N ARG A 178 -11.78 -5.42 -11.70
CA ARG A 178 -11.69 -6.28 -12.89
C ARG A 178 -10.27 -6.51 -13.37
N ASP A 179 -9.43 -5.49 -13.21
CA ASP A 179 -8.13 -5.41 -13.89
C ASP A 179 -6.96 -5.54 -12.90
N TYR A 180 -7.20 -6.03 -11.66
CA TYR A 180 -6.18 -6.09 -10.63
C TYR A 180 -4.93 -6.90 -11.05
N TYR A 181 -5.10 -7.88 -11.95
CA TYR A 181 -4.01 -8.69 -12.53
C TYR A 181 -3.07 -7.88 -13.43
N THR A 182 -3.42 -6.65 -13.81
CA THR A 182 -2.56 -5.78 -14.62
C THR A 182 -1.44 -5.12 -13.81
N ALA A 183 -1.58 -5.09 -12.48
CA ALA A 183 -0.55 -4.57 -11.59
C ALA A 183 0.43 -5.65 -11.16
N VAL A 184 1.65 -5.25 -10.84
CA VAL A 184 2.70 -6.15 -10.37
C VAL A 184 2.68 -6.16 -8.84
N PRO A 185 2.46 -7.33 -8.20
CA PRO A 185 2.56 -7.44 -6.75
C PRO A 185 3.97 -7.08 -6.27
N LEU A 186 4.07 -6.22 -5.26
CA LEU A 186 5.35 -5.84 -4.67
C LEU A 186 5.81 -6.91 -3.67
N ALA A 187 7.10 -7.25 -3.72
CA ALA A 187 7.76 -8.00 -2.66
C ALA A 187 7.86 -7.19 -1.35
N ASN A 188 8.13 -7.85 -0.22
CA ASN A 188 8.38 -7.15 1.03
C ASN A 188 9.54 -6.15 0.88
N ALA A 189 9.37 -4.96 1.41
CA ALA A 189 10.29 -3.82 1.36
C ALA A 189 10.59 -3.29 -0.06
N GLN A 190 9.93 -3.79 -1.10
CA GLN A 190 10.13 -3.27 -2.46
C GLN A 190 9.57 -1.86 -2.59
N ILE A 191 10.37 -0.98 -3.21
CA ILE A 191 10.01 0.39 -3.56
C ILE A 191 9.91 0.49 -5.07
N ILE A 192 8.84 1.08 -5.57
CA ILE A 192 8.71 1.43 -6.98
C ILE A 192 8.24 2.88 -7.14
N LYS A 193 8.62 3.50 -8.25
CA LYS A 193 8.11 4.80 -8.66
C LYS A 193 6.83 4.62 -9.48
N LEU A 194 5.78 5.36 -9.16
CA LEU A 194 4.59 5.42 -10.00
C LEU A 194 4.84 6.34 -11.22
N PRO A 195 4.18 6.06 -12.36
CA PRO A 195 4.24 6.95 -13.52
C PRO A 195 3.82 8.38 -13.16
N SER A 196 4.44 9.38 -13.80
CA SER A 196 4.13 10.80 -13.57
C SER A 196 2.74 11.22 -14.07
N VAL A 197 2.08 10.35 -14.82
CA VAL A 197 0.73 10.56 -15.32
C VAL A 197 -0.20 9.57 -14.65
N CYS A 198 -1.15 10.08 -13.88
CA CYS A 198 -2.25 9.30 -13.31
C CYS A 198 -3.41 9.32 -14.30
N GLN A 199 -3.89 8.16 -14.74
CA GLN A 199 -5.01 8.04 -15.67
C GLN A 199 -6.37 7.99 -14.98
N ALA A 200 -6.39 7.82 -13.66
CA ALA A 200 -7.62 7.90 -12.89
C ALA A 200 -8.01 9.36 -12.62
N PRO A 201 -9.31 9.72 -12.62
CA PRO A 201 -9.72 10.99 -12.05
C PRO A 201 -9.31 11.01 -10.57
N LEU A 202 -8.64 12.07 -10.18
CA LEU A 202 -8.50 12.34 -8.74
C LEU A 202 -9.91 12.63 -8.21
N PRO A 203 -10.36 11.94 -7.16
CA PRO A 203 -11.70 12.09 -6.63
C PRO A 203 -11.97 13.50 -6.10
#